data_ce6f508ba6d6b04996de02a0c726ae2c
#
_entry.id   ce6f508ba6d6b04996de02a0c726ae2c
#
_cell.length_a   1.000
_cell.length_b   1.000
_cell.length_c   1.000
_cell.angle_alpha   90.00
_cell.angle_beta   90.00
_cell.angle_gamma   90.00
#
_symmetry.space_group_name_H-M   'P 1'
#
loop_
_entity.id
_entity.type
_entity.pdbx_description
1 polymer ?
#
loop_
_entity_poly.entity_id
_entity_poly.type
_entity_poly.pdbx_seq_one_letter_code
_entity_poly.pdbx_strand_id
1 'polypeptide(L)'
;IKSKKPKKRKFVETILKKDKKGNIISSTEKLQSKPITVPENFEVIKISTSKTTGQQWVQYAPKKEDITIESSEINFDSIISKYIKPVEVKVQKKNNNSDFDSLTYSDVHIGMDTNSRGNSMYSTLWNYEEVMKASNEIISKTLCNQESKLLIIDELGDLLDGYNGKTTRGGHDLPQNMTNEEVFDCGLKFKMNILDNLINHYEEIRFNNICNDNHAGSFGYFVNSAFKSLAEQKYSNVTVNNCRDFISHYFVNDICFVITHGKDDSTLKFGFKPHLDPKQIEKIDQYLKHNNIYGKAKKIIFKKGDSHQ
;
A
#
# COMPACT_ATOMS: atom_id res chain seq x y z
N ILE A 1 68.07 2.41 -10.70
CA ILE A 1 66.88 2.15 -9.84
C ILE A 1 67.30 2.61 -8.44
N LYS A 2 66.86 3.84 -8.02
CA LYS A 2 67.13 4.35 -6.66
C LYS A 2 66.11 3.73 -5.70
N SER A 3 66.56 2.86 -4.78
CA SER A 3 65.75 2.32 -3.70
C SER A 3 65.32 3.45 -2.75
N LYS A 4 64.01 3.70 -2.67
CA LYS A 4 63.46 4.63 -1.67
C LYS A 4 63.60 4.02 -0.28
N LYS A 5 64.39 4.65 0.60
CA LYS A 5 64.46 4.28 2.02
C LYS A 5 63.05 4.31 2.65
N PRO A 6 62.69 3.32 3.46
CA PRO A 6 61.39 3.30 4.11
C PRO A 6 61.29 4.50 5.09
N LYS A 7 60.19 5.27 4.98
CA LYS A 7 59.91 6.38 5.92
C LYS A 7 59.71 5.79 7.31
N LYS A 8 60.46 6.27 8.30
CA LYS A 8 60.29 5.92 9.73
C LYS A 8 58.84 6.24 10.14
N ARG A 9 58.13 5.22 10.58
CA ARG A 9 56.81 5.37 11.18
C ARG A 9 56.96 5.96 12.57
N LYS A 10 56.18 7.03 12.91
CA LYS A 10 56.14 7.60 14.27
C LYS A 10 55.11 6.83 15.08
N PHE A 11 55.52 6.29 16.22
CA PHE A 11 54.66 5.68 17.22
C PHE A 11 54.25 6.73 18.24
N VAL A 12 53.02 6.63 18.75
CA VAL A 12 52.47 7.63 19.71
C VAL A 12 52.51 7.09 21.13
N GLU A 13 52.40 5.79 21.30
CA GLU A 13 52.27 5.16 22.61
C GLU A 13 52.80 3.73 22.57
N THR A 14 53.63 3.41 23.59
CA THR A 14 54.10 2.04 23.82
C THR A 14 53.48 1.52 25.09
N ILE A 15 52.62 0.51 24.99
CA ILE A 15 52.02 -0.15 26.15
C ILE A 15 52.87 -1.35 26.54
N LEU A 16 53.46 -1.32 27.73
CA LEU A 16 54.26 -2.40 28.28
C LEU A 16 53.41 -3.21 29.29
N LYS A 17 53.24 -4.49 29.06
CA LYS A 17 52.71 -5.40 30.09
C LYS A 17 53.87 -6.00 30.86
N LYS A 18 53.84 -5.89 32.19
CA LYS A 18 54.82 -6.43 33.12
C LYS A 18 54.23 -7.58 33.95
N ASP A 19 55.06 -8.56 34.31
CA ASP A 19 54.68 -9.58 35.29
C ASP A 19 54.67 -9.04 36.73
N LYS A 20 54.28 -9.90 37.67
CA LYS A 20 54.26 -9.53 39.09
C LYS A 20 55.66 -9.23 39.68
N LYS A 21 56.76 -9.55 38.97
CA LYS A 21 58.11 -9.28 39.32
C LYS A 21 58.72 -8.05 38.62
N GLY A 22 57.87 -7.37 37.76
CA GLY A 22 58.28 -6.17 37.04
C GLY A 22 58.92 -6.43 35.66
N ASN A 23 59.08 -7.64 35.23
CA ASN A 23 59.63 -7.98 33.91
C ASN A 23 58.62 -7.70 32.79
N ILE A 24 59.10 -7.18 31.66
CA ILE A 24 58.26 -6.92 30.49
C ILE A 24 57.88 -8.24 29.84
N ILE A 25 56.58 -8.56 29.83
CA ILE A 25 56.05 -9.77 29.18
C ILE A 25 55.67 -9.49 27.73
N SER A 26 55.19 -8.25 27.44
CA SER A 26 54.86 -7.84 26.07
C SER A 26 54.92 -6.31 25.94
N SER A 27 55.30 -5.85 24.77
CA SER A 27 55.19 -4.44 24.38
C SER A 27 54.28 -4.31 23.17
N THR A 28 53.38 -3.35 23.18
CA THR A 28 52.50 -3.04 22.05
C THR A 28 52.72 -1.60 21.66
N GLU A 29 53.12 -1.35 20.45
CA GLU A 29 53.31 -0.02 19.90
C GLU A 29 52.07 0.39 19.09
N LYS A 30 51.48 1.55 19.45
CA LYS A 30 50.40 2.15 18.68
C LYS A 30 50.96 3.13 17.67
N LEU A 31 50.60 2.93 16.43
CA LEU A 31 50.88 3.87 15.35
C LEU A 31 49.98 5.10 15.48
N GLN A 32 50.58 6.29 15.29
CA GLN A 32 49.81 7.52 15.20
C GLN A 32 48.85 7.43 13.99
N SER A 33 47.59 7.20 14.24
CA SER A 33 46.56 7.36 13.22
C SER A 33 46.27 8.86 13.04
N LYS A 34 46.22 9.34 11.81
CA LYS A 34 45.68 10.68 11.57
C LYS A 34 44.26 10.71 12.12
N PRO A 35 43.80 11.85 12.69
CA PRO A 35 42.41 12.00 13.09
C PRO A 35 41.53 11.64 11.91
N ILE A 36 40.51 10.83 12.17
CA ILE A 36 39.49 10.46 11.15
C ILE A 36 38.68 11.72 10.93
N THR A 37 38.83 12.33 9.77
CA THR A 37 38.01 13.47 9.37
C THR A 37 36.78 12.91 8.70
N VAL A 38 35.63 13.02 9.36
CA VAL A 38 34.33 12.62 8.79
C VAL A 38 33.84 13.77 7.92
N PRO A 39 33.47 13.55 6.64
CA PRO A 39 32.86 14.59 5.83
C PRO A 39 31.59 15.13 6.49
N GLU A 40 31.27 16.39 6.30
CA GLU A 40 30.24 17.12 7.06
C GLU A 40 28.84 16.50 6.94
N ASN A 41 28.53 15.88 5.78
CA ASN A 41 27.24 15.25 5.47
C ASN A 41 27.26 13.72 5.62
N PHE A 42 28.28 13.16 6.31
CA PHE A 42 28.41 11.72 6.50
C PHE A 42 28.48 11.35 7.98
N GLU A 43 27.98 10.18 8.30
CA GLU A 43 28.15 9.55 9.62
C GLU A 43 28.96 8.26 9.49
N VAL A 44 29.65 7.90 10.56
CA VAL A 44 30.45 6.67 10.61
C VAL A 44 29.56 5.51 10.92
N ILE A 45 29.42 4.58 9.97
CA ILE A 45 28.64 3.34 10.18
C ILE A 45 29.48 2.28 10.88
N LYS A 46 30.75 2.16 10.49
CA LYS A 46 31.60 1.08 10.98
C LYS A 46 33.09 1.51 10.99
N ILE A 47 33.77 1.18 12.07
CA ILE A 47 35.21 1.26 12.17
C ILE A 47 35.75 -0.16 12.32
N SER A 48 36.64 -0.57 11.43
CA SER A 48 37.33 -1.85 11.50
C SER A 48 38.81 -1.62 11.71
N THR A 49 39.41 -2.32 12.67
CA THR A 49 40.84 -2.21 12.96
C THR A 49 41.51 -3.55 12.79
N SER A 50 42.57 -3.62 11.99
CA SER A 50 43.39 -4.83 11.85
C SER A 50 44.10 -5.11 13.18
N LYS A 51 43.91 -6.30 13.71
CA LYS A 51 44.59 -6.75 14.92
C LYS A 51 46.10 -6.88 14.73
N THR A 52 46.55 -7.12 13.48
CA THR A 52 47.95 -7.36 13.17
C THR A 52 48.73 -6.06 12.86
N THR A 53 48.08 -5.15 12.12
CA THR A 53 48.77 -3.93 11.62
C THR A 53 48.32 -2.65 12.32
N GLY A 54 47.23 -2.69 13.10
CA GLY A 54 46.61 -1.51 13.69
C GLY A 54 45.96 -0.57 12.68
N GLN A 55 45.91 -0.96 11.39
CA GLN A 55 45.32 -0.15 10.34
C GLN A 55 43.82 -0.08 10.54
N GLN A 56 43.24 1.11 10.39
CA GLN A 56 41.83 1.35 10.53
C GLN A 56 41.18 1.61 9.16
N TRP A 57 40.02 1.01 8.97
CA TRP A 57 39.11 1.31 7.85
C TRP A 57 37.84 1.87 8.42
N VAL A 58 37.38 2.96 7.84
CA VAL A 58 36.16 3.64 8.27
C VAL A 58 35.17 3.62 7.12
N GLN A 59 33.99 3.12 7.38
CA GLN A 59 32.89 3.12 6.44
C GLN A 59 31.94 4.25 6.83
N TYR A 60 31.64 5.10 5.86
CA TYR A 60 30.72 6.23 6.03
C TYR A 60 29.42 5.96 5.28
N ALA A 61 28.28 6.47 5.80
CA ALA A 61 27.08 6.69 5.03
C ALA A 61 26.73 8.18 5.02
N PRO A 62 26.02 8.66 4.02
CA PRO A 62 25.38 9.96 4.11
C PRO A 62 24.53 9.99 5.37
N LYS A 63 24.63 11.08 6.14
CA LYS A 63 23.63 11.31 7.20
C LYS A 63 22.28 11.22 6.53
N LYS A 64 21.42 10.36 7.07
CA LYS A 64 20.01 10.43 6.73
C LYS A 64 19.58 11.83 7.18
N GLU A 65 19.49 12.75 6.25
CA GLU A 65 18.58 13.84 6.45
C GLU A 65 17.25 13.17 6.78
N ASP A 66 16.67 13.50 7.92
CA ASP A 66 15.25 13.33 8.09
C ASP A 66 14.61 14.23 7.02
N ILE A 67 14.57 13.71 5.81
CA ILE A 67 13.61 14.15 4.85
C ILE A 67 12.29 13.74 5.51
N THR A 68 11.76 14.61 6.35
CA THR A 68 10.34 14.78 6.44
C THR A 68 9.97 15.07 4.97
N ILE A 69 9.69 14.00 4.24
CA ILE A 69 8.79 14.06 3.12
C ILE A 69 7.50 14.52 3.82
N GLU A 70 7.34 15.84 3.98
CA GLU A 70 6.00 16.37 3.95
C GLU A 70 5.43 15.69 2.72
N SER A 71 4.61 14.67 2.97
CA SER A 71 3.84 14.07 1.90
C SER A 71 3.07 15.25 1.33
N SER A 72 3.63 15.88 0.30
CA SER A 72 2.86 16.76 -0.53
C SER A 72 1.84 15.80 -1.13
N GLU A 73 0.72 15.66 -0.40
CA GLU A 73 -0.44 14.99 -0.92
C GLU A 73 -0.68 15.67 -2.25
N ILE A 74 -0.59 14.89 -3.31
CA ILE A 74 -0.90 15.41 -4.64
C ILE A 74 -2.32 15.93 -4.50
N ASN A 75 -2.48 17.24 -4.46
CA ASN A 75 -3.78 17.84 -4.29
C ASN A 75 -4.50 17.80 -5.64
N PHE A 76 -5.07 16.64 -5.93
CA PHE A 76 -5.87 16.42 -7.13
C PHE A 76 -7.02 17.42 -7.22
N ASP A 77 -7.61 17.84 -6.09
CA ASP A 77 -8.72 18.80 -6.07
C ASP A 77 -8.33 20.13 -6.71
N SER A 78 -7.13 20.64 -6.43
CA SER A 78 -6.65 21.90 -7.03
C SER A 78 -6.40 21.79 -8.53
N ILE A 79 -6.05 20.60 -9.02
CA ILE A 79 -5.79 20.36 -10.45
C ILE A 79 -7.12 20.14 -11.18
N ILE A 80 -8.00 19.33 -10.63
CA ILE A 80 -9.21 18.84 -11.30
C ILE A 80 -10.32 19.90 -11.28
N SER A 81 -10.47 20.66 -10.19
CA SER A 81 -11.52 21.70 -10.04
C SER A 81 -11.55 22.74 -11.16
N LYS A 82 -10.39 22.95 -11.84
CA LYS A 82 -10.32 23.88 -12.98
C LYS A 82 -11.00 23.34 -14.24
N TYR A 83 -11.15 22.02 -14.35
CA TYR A 83 -11.58 21.36 -15.58
C TYR A 83 -12.91 20.65 -15.46
N ILE A 84 -13.35 20.32 -14.25
CA ILE A 84 -14.60 19.61 -14.01
C ILE A 84 -15.68 20.59 -13.61
N LYS A 85 -16.80 20.52 -14.35
CA LYS A 85 -18.03 21.23 -13.97
C LYS A 85 -18.95 20.24 -13.25
N PRO A 86 -19.53 20.63 -12.09
CA PRO A 86 -20.54 19.81 -11.44
C PRO A 86 -21.69 19.47 -12.38
N VAL A 87 -22.15 18.24 -12.32
CA VAL A 87 -23.29 17.75 -13.10
C VAL A 87 -24.51 17.69 -12.21
N GLU A 88 -25.64 18.23 -12.68
CA GLU A 88 -26.91 18.09 -12.00
C GLU A 88 -27.39 16.63 -12.11
N VAL A 89 -27.50 15.96 -10.97
CA VAL A 89 -27.97 14.57 -10.90
C VAL A 89 -29.48 14.57 -10.87
N LYS A 90 -30.11 13.86 -11.82
CA LYS A 90 -31.56 13.65 -11.88
C LYS A 90 -31.88 12.22 -11.52
N VAL A 91 -32.17 11.98 -10.24
CA VAL A 91 -32.47 10.64 -9.75
C VAL A 91 -33.83 10.18 -10.24
N GLN A 92 -33.88 8.98 -10.83
CA GLN A 92 -35.13 8.33 -11.21
C GLN A 92 -35.84 7.82 -9.94
N LYS A 93 -37.08 8.24 -9.75
CA LYS A 93 -37.86 7.75 -8.61
C LYS A 93 -38.17 6.26 -8.77
N LYS A 94 -37.68 5.45 -7.83
CA LYS A 94 -38.05 4.05 -7.66
C LYS A 94 -38.65 3.83 -6.27
N ASN A 95 -39.37 2.75 -6.11
CA ASN A 95 -39.86 2.32 -4.80
C ASN A 95 -38.66 1.97 -3.91
N ASN A 96 -38.72 2.37 -2.63
CA ASN A 96 -37.66 2.11 -1.66
C ASN A 96 -38.11 0.93 -0.79
N ASN A 97 -37.64 -0.28 -1.10
CA ASN A 97 -37.98 -1.50 -0.39
C ASN A 97 -36.90 -1.91 0.62
N SER A 98 -35.73 -1.27 0.58
CA SER A 98 -34.57 -1.58 1.42
C SER A 98 -33.90 -0.28 1.89
N ASP A 99 -33.24 -0.32 3.03
CA ASP A 99 -32.50 0.84 3.58
C ASP A 99 -31.28 1.19 2.73
N PHE A 100 -30.63 0.19 2.15
CA PHE A 100 -29.48 0.35 1.27
C PHE A 100 -29.28 -0.87 0.37
N ASP A 101 -28.67 -0.64 -0.79
CA ASP A 101 -28.08 -1.68 -1.62
C ASP A 101 -26.59 -1.77 -1.36
N SER A 102 -26.00 -2.95 -1.44
CA SER A 102 -24.57 -3.17 -1.21
C SER A 102 -23.92 -3.88 -2.40
N LEU A 103 -22.98 -3.21 -3.02
CA LEU A 103 -22.08 -3.75 -4.04
C LEU A 103 -20.69 -3.96 -3.41
N THR A 104 -20.13 -5.14 -3.58
CA THR A 104 -18.76 -5.42 -3.11
C THR A 104 -17.97 -6.03 -4.25
N TYR A 105 -16.78 -5.51 -4.51
CA TYR A 105 -15.82 -6.11 -5.43
C TYR A 105 -14.39 -6.03 -4.86
N SER A 106 -13.52 -6.92 -5.33
CA SER A 106 -12.15 -7.08 -4.90
C SER A 106 -11.35 -7.76 -5.99
N ASP A 107 -10.03 -7.71 -5.89
CA ASP A 107 -9.13 -8.55 -6.67
C ASP A 107 -9.37 -8.43 -8.20
N VAL A 108 -9.53 -7.19 -8.69
CA VAL A 108 -9.74 -6.92 -10.13
C VAL A 108 -8.45 -7.13 -10.91
N HIS A 109 -7.30 -6.88 -10.29
CA HIS A 109 -5.97 -7.08 -10.87
C HIS A 109 -5.82 -6.47 -12.27
N ILE A 110 -6.18 -5.19 -12.41
CA ILE A 110 -6.00 -4.47 -13.68
C ILE A 110 -4.52 -4.44 -14.05
N GLY A 111 -4.21 -4.86 -15.26
CA GLY A 111 -2.85 -4.96 -15.79
C GLY A 111 -2.25 -6.38 -15.72
N MET A 112 -2.91 -7.34 -15.07
CA MET A 112 -2.44 -8.72 -14.99
C MET A 112 -2.33 -9.36 -16.37
N ASP A 113 -1.16 -9.94 -16.70
CA ASP A 113 -0.99 -10.76 -17.90
C ASP A 113 -1.34 -12.23 -17.60
N THR A 114 -2.54 -12.63 -17.99
CA THR A 114 -3.03 -14.00 -17.81
C THR A 114 -2.34 -15.01 -18.73
N ASN A 115 -1.56 -14.57 -19.71
CA ASN A 115 -0.95 -15.45 -20.72
C ASN A 115 0.57 -15.31 -20.84
N SER A 116 1.25 -14.70 -19.88
CA SER A 116 2.68 -14.41 -19.92
C SER A 116 3.58 -15.63 -20.18
N ARG A 117 3.10 -16.83 -19.82
CA ARG A 117 3.84 -18.09 -20.01
C ARG A 117 3.34 -18.92 -21.19
N GLY A 118 2.42 -18.40 -21.99
CA GLY A 118 1.85 -19.12 -23.13
C GLY A 118 0.98 -20.34 -22.78
N ASN A 119 0.68 -20.54 -21.50
CA ASN A 119 -0.07 -21.69 -20.97
C ASN A 119 -1.24 -21.24 -20.10
N SER A 120 -1.96 -20.21 -20.54
CA SER A 120 -3.11 -19.71 -19.79
C SER A 120 -4.22 -20.79 -19.71
N MET A 121 -4.76 -20.96 -18.52
CA MET A 121 -5.99 -21.71 -18.32
C MET A 121 -7.25 -20.88 -18.70
N TYR A 122 -7.07 -19.59 -18.96
CA TYR A 122 -8.14 -18.67 -19.30
C TYR A 122 -8.25 -18.52 -20.81
N SER A 123 -9.46 -18.51 -21.33
CA SER A 123 -9.72 -18.40 -22.78
C SER A 123 -9.57 -16.98 -23.31
N THR A 124 -9.63 -15.97 -22.43
CA THR A 124 -9.53 -14.55 -22.75
C THR A 124 -8.36 -13.87 -22.04
N LEU A 125 -7.77 -12.89 -22.71
CA LEU A 125 -6.79 -12.01 -22.08
C LEU A 125 -7.51 -11.05 -21.13
N TRP A 126 -6.90 -10.78 -19.95
CA TRP A 126 -7.40 -9.77 -19.03
C TRP A 126 -6.83 -8.41 -19.43
N ASN A 127 -7.39 -7.84 -20.49
CA ASN A 127 -6.99 -6.56 -21.07
C ASN A 127 -8.02 -5.45 -20.77
N TYR A 128 -7.79 -4.26 -21.31
CA TYR A 128 -8.66 -3.10 -21.11
C TYR A 128 -10.13 -3.40 -21.47
N GLU A 129 -10.37 -4.06 -22.61
CA GLU A 129 -11.72 -4.37 -23.10
C GLU A 129 -12.45 -5.31 -22.13
N GLU A 130 -11.78 -6.35 -21.63
CA GLU A 130 -12.40 -7.30 -20.70
C GLU A 130 -12.62 -6.67 -19.32
N VAL A 131 -11.71 -5.80 -18.84
CA VAL A 131 -11.91 -5.02 -17.62
C VAL A 131 -13.14 -4.11 -17.74
N MET A 132 -13.29 -3.40 -18.85
CA MET A 132 -14.45 -2.54 -19.09
C MET A 132 -15.74 -3.35 -19.25
N LYS A 133 -15.69 -4.53 -19.85
CA LYS A 133 -16.81 -5.44 -19.93
C LYS A 133 -17.24 -5.93 -18.54
N ALA A 134 -16.30 -6.29 -17.68
CA ALA A 134 -16.57 -6.65 -16.29
C ALA A 134 -17.25 -5.49 -15.53
N SER A 135 -16.81 -4.24 -15.73
CA SER A 135 -17.49 -3.08 -15.14
C SER A 135 -18.94 -2.94 -15.59
N ASN A 136 -19.22 -3.20 -16.87
CA ASN A 136 -20.59 -3.17 -17.42
C ASN A 136 -21.46 -4.29 -16.87
N GLU A 137 -20.90 -5.47 -16.61
CA GLU A 137 -21.62 -6.56 -15.93
C GLU A 137 -21.98 -6.20 -14.49
N ILE A 138 -21.05 -5.56 -13.75
CA ILE A 138 -21.28 -5.04 -12.40
C ILE A 138 -22.44 -4.05 -12.43
N ILE A 139 -22.42 -3.08 -13.36
CA ILE A 139 -23.49 -2.08 -13.52
C ILE A 139 -24.84 -2.77 -13.78
N SER A 140 -24.89 -3.67 -14.74
CA SER A 140 -26.12 -4.37 -15.11
C SER A 140 -26.70 -5.16 -13.95
N LYS A 141 -25.86 -5.91 -13.21
CA LYS A 141 -26.29 -6.69 -12.03
C LYS A 141 -26.77 -5.78 -10.91
N THR A 142 -26.09 -4.65 -10.68
CA THR A 142 -26.47 -3.68 -9.65
C THR A 142 -27.84 -3.08 -9.95
N LEU A 143 -28.08 -2.66 -11.20
CA LEU A 143 -29.35 -2.08 -11.62
C LEU A 143 -30.50 -3.09 -11.60
N CYS A 144 -30.25 -4.35 -11.99
CA CYS A 144 -31.26 -5.41 -11.91
C CYS A 144 -31.71 -5.72 -10.48
N ASN A 145 -30.83 -5.53 -9.50
CA ASN A 145 -31.08 -5.82 -8.09
C ASN A 145 -31.33 -4.55 -7.25
N GLN A 146 -31.57 -3.42 -7.89
CA GLN A 146 -31.79 -2.16 -7.17
C GLN A 146 -33.11 -2.18 -6.40
N GLU A 147 -33.02 -2.02 -5.07
CA GLU A 147 -34.17 -1.95 -4.14
C GLU A 147 -34.12 -0.72 -3.24
N SER A 148 -33.04 0.03 -3.24
CA SER A 148 -32.81 1.17 -2.36
C SER A 148 -32.47 2.46 -3.10
N LYS A 149 -32.47 3.56 -2.35
CA LYS A 149 -32.03 4.87 -2.78
C LYS A 149 -30.57 5.15 -2.41
N LEU A 150 -30.02 4.40 -1.47
CA LEU A 150 -28.62 4.43 -1.05
C LEU A 150 -27.87 3.23 -1.60
N LEU A 151 -26.79 3.47 -2.32
CA LEU A 151 -25.86 2.42 -2.74
C LEU A 151 -24.56 2.58 -1.97
N ILE A 152 -24.10 1.47 -1.37
CA ILE A 152 -22.80 1.38 -0.74
C ILE A 152 -21.93 0.45 -1.56
N ILE A 153 -20.78 0.97 -2.01
CA ILE A 153 -19.81 0.24 -2.82
C ILE A 153 -18.55 0.03 -2.01
N ASP A 154 -18.21 -1.22 -1.72
CA ASP A 154 -16.98 -1.59 -1.04
C ASP A 154 -15.99 -2.18 -2.04
N GLU A 155 -14.86 -1.49 -2.25
CA GLU A 155 -13.69 -2.01 -2.94
C GLU A 155 -12.69 -2.49 -1.90
N LEU A 156 -12.41 -3.81 -1.92
CA LEU A 156 -11.63 -4.43 -0.85
C LEU A 156 -10.13 -4.59 -1.19
N GLY A 157 -9.63 -3.85 -2.17
CA GLY A 157 -8.22 -3.85 -2.56
C GLY A 157 -7.90 -4.76 -3.75
N ASP A 158 -6.63 -4.78 -4.13
CA ASP A 158 -6.10 -5.42 -5.33
C ASP A 158 -6.86 -5.03 -6.61
N LEU A 159 -7.24 -3.72 -6.69
CA LEU A 159 -7.80 -3.15 -7.91
C LEU A 159 -6.80 -3.25 -9.06
N LEU A 160 -5.53 -2.99 -8.79
CA LEU A 160 -4.43 -3.02 -9.76
C LEU A 160 -3.48 -4.17 -9.44
N ASP A 161 -2.89 -4.77 -10.47
CA ASP A 161 -2.05 -5.96 -10.31
C ASP A 161 -0.64 -5.68 -9.76
N GLY A 162 -0.24 -4.45 -9.55
CA GLY A 162 1.07 -4.10 -9.01
C GLY A 162 1.62 -2.81 -9.58
N TYR A 163 2.93 -2.61 -9.44
CA TYR A 163 3.66 -1.46 -9.95
C TYR A 163 5.00 -1.89 -10.54
N ASN A 164 5.31 -1.45 -11.76
CA ASN A 164 6.53 -1.85 -12.48
C ASN A 164 6.73 -3.37 -12.58
N GLY A 165 5.66 -4.12 -12.82
CA GLY A 165 5.73 -5.58 -12.95
C GLY A 165 6.00 -6.32 -11.65
N LYS A 166 5.73 -5.69 -10.50
CA LYS A 166 6.00 -6.28 -9.17
C LYS A 166 4.91 -5.95 -8.16
N THR A 167 4.75 -6.87 -7.20
CA THR A 167 3.99 -6.53 -5.99
C THR A 167 4.75 -5.48 -5.19
N THR A 168 4.03 -4.51 -4.62
CA THR A 168 4.64 -3.49 -3.74
C THR A 168 5.06 -4.09 -2.40
N ARG A 169 4.39 -5.15 -1.95
CA ARG A 169 4.82 -5.95 -0.80
C ARG A 169 5.51 -7.21 -1.26
N GLY A 170 6.74 -7.41 -0.79
CA GLY A 170 7.54 -8.57 -1.09
C GLY A 170 8.28 -8.53 -2.44
N GLY A 171 7.95 -7.60 -3.33
CA GLY A 171 8.66 -7.41 -4.60
C GLY A 171 8.59 -8.62 -5.55
N HIS A 172 7.52 -9.42 -5.47
CA HIS A 172 7.32 -10.56 -6.36
C HIS A 172 7.07 -10.09 -7.79
N ASP A 173 7.69 -10.76 -8.75
CA ASP A 173 7.49 -10.46 -10.17
C ASP A 173 6.05 -10.81 -10.58
N LEU A 174 5.38 -9.84 -11.20
CA LEU A 174 4.04 -9.96 -11.76
C LEU A 174 4.11 -9.61 -13.24
N PRO A 175 3.90 -10.58 -14.14
CA PRO A 175 3.75 -10.26 -15.55
C PRO A 175 2.57 -9.35 -15.78
N GLN A 176 2.82 -8.21 -16.44
CA GLN A 176 1.77 -7.23 -16.75
C GLN A 176 1.64 -7.04 -18.26
N ASN A 177 0.42 -6.83 -18.72
CA ASN A 177 0.08 -6.57 -20.12
C ASN A 177 -0.22 -5.09 -20.41
N MET A 178 -0.08 -4.24 -19.40
CA MET A 178 -0.26 -2.79 -19.48
C MET A 178 0.91 -2.08 -18.80
N THR A 179 1.27 -0.89 -19.27
CA THR A 179 2.18 0.02 -18.57
C THR A 179 1.52 0.59 -17.32
N ASN A 180 2.31 1.20 -16.41
CA ASN A 180 1.72 1.80 -15.21
C ASN A 180 0.71 2.91 -15.55
N GLU A 181 0.97 3.69 -16.61
CA GLU A 181 0.10 4.75 -17.09
C GLU A 181 -1.22 4.18 -17.59
N GLU A 182 -1.16 3.10 -18.37
CA GLU A 182 -2.36 2.39 -18.88
C GLU A 182 -3.15 1.76 -17.74
N VAL A 183 -2.47 1.18 -16.73
CA VAL A 183 -3.11 0.63 -15.52
C VAL A 183 -3.81 1.74 -14.74
N PHE A 184 -3.16 2.90 -14.56
CA PHE A 184 -3.77 4.06 -13.90
C PHE A 184 -5.04 4.51 -14.61
N ASP A 185 -4.95 4.73 -15.93
CA ASP A 185 -6.06 5.18 -16.75
C ASP A 185 -7.21 4.16 -16.76
N CYS A 186 -6.89 2.88 -16.90
CA CYS A 186 -7.87 1.81 -16.89
C CYS A 186 -8.61 1.73 -15.53
N GLY A 187 -7.86 1.77 -14.41
CA GLY A 187 -8.44 1.75 -13.07
C GLY A 187 -9.37 2.92 -12.80
N LEU A 188 -8.95 4.12 -13.21
CA LEU A 188 -9.78 5.31 -13.08
C LEU A 188 -11.05 5.23 -13.94
N LYS A 189 -10.92 4.80 -15.20
CA LYS A 189 -12.05 4.61 -16.12
C LYS A 189 -13.00 3.52 -15.64
N PHE A 190 -12.49 2.41 -15.11
CA PHE A 190 -13.30 1.35 -14.52
C PHE A 190 -14.22 1.89 -13.42
N LYS A 191 -13.67 2.64 -12.47
CA LYS A 191 -14.46 3.21 -11.36
C LYS A 191 -15.42 4.30 -11.82
N MET A 192 -14.96 5.18 -12.71
CA MET A 192 -15.82 6.23 -13.28
C MET A 192 -16.96 5.65 -14.12
N ASN A 193 -16.71 4.58 -14.89
CA ASN A 193 -17.77 3.91 -15.65
C ASN A 193 -18.87 3.36 -14.74
N ILE A 194 -18.50 2.72 -13.63
CA ILE A 194 -19.47 2.24 -12.64
C ILE A 194 -20.28 3.41 -12.08
N LEU A 195 -19.59 4.48 -11.63
CA LEU A 195 -20.24 5.62 -11.03
C LEU A 195 -21.16 6.36 -12.02
N ASP A 196 -20.66 6.71 -13.21
CA ASP A 196 -21.37 7.49 -14.21
C ASP A 196 -22.67 6.82 -14.67
N ASN A 197 -22.69 5.48 -14.68
CA ASN A 197 -23.89 4.72 -15.04
C ASN A 197 -24.85 4.49 -13.87
N LEU A 198 -24.38 4.52 -12.62
CA LEU A 198 -25.24 4.30 -11.45
C LEU A 198 -25.78 5.60 -10.84
N ILE A 199 -25.15 6.73 -11.10
CA ILE A 199 -25.37 8.00 -10.40
C ILE A 199 -26.82 8.50 -10.46
N ASN A 200 -27.50 8.29 -11.59
CA ASN A 200 -28.90 8.72 -11.78
C ASN A 200 -29.94 7.72 -11.22
N HIS A 201 -29.50 6.62 -10.66
CA HIS A 201 -30.36 5.57 -10.11
C HIS A 201 -30.43 5.60 -8.58
N TYR A 202 -29.53 6.33 -7.91
CA TYR A 202 -29.45 6.40 -6.46
C TYR A 202 -29.44 7.86 -5.98
N GLU A 203 -30.14 8.13 -4.87
CA GLU A 203 -30.12 9.46 -4.22
C GLU A 203 -28.76 9.72 -3.55
N GLU A 204 -28.07 8.67 -3.11
CA GLU A 204 -26.74 8.73 -2.52
C GLU A 204 -25.92 7.51 -2.90
N ILE A 205 -24.63 7.72 -3.25
CA ILE A 205 -23.66 6.66 -3.46
C ILE A 205 -22.46 6.87 -2.56
N ARG A 206 -22.09 5.84 -1.80
CA ARG A 206 -20.90 5.84 -0.92
C ARG A 206 -19.91 4.79 -1.39
N PHE A 207 -18.68 5.22 -1.66
CA PHE A 207 -17.55 4.31 -1.89
C PHE A 207 -16.71 4.18 -0.65
N ASN A 208 -16.35 2.95 -0.28
CA ASN A 208 -15.34 2.65 0.75
C ASN A 208 -14.26 1.81 0.08
N ASN A 209 -13.08 2.38 -0.07
CA ASN A 209 -11.96 1.75 -0.76
C ASN A 209 -10.88 1.35 0.23
N ILE A 210 -10.45 0.10 0.24
CA ILE A 210 -9.24 -0.34 0.93
C ILE A 210 -8.06 -0.07 0.01
N CYS A 211 -7.25 0.92 0.36
CA CYS A 211 -6.16 1.41 -0.48
C CYS A 211 -4.77 0.93 -0.03
N ASN A 212 -4.71 -0.04 0.88
CA ASN A 212 -3.46 -0.59 1.39
C ASN A 212 -3.46 -2.11 1.18
N ASP A 213 -3.36 -2.52 -0.08
CA ASP A 213 -3.26 -3.90 -0.50
C ASP A 213 -1.79 -4.33 -0.73
N ASN A 214 -1.58 -5.60 -1.04
CA ASN A 214 -0.23 -6.15 -1.23
C ASN A 214 0.27 -6.04 -2.67
N HIS A 215 -0.60 -5.88 -3.65
CA HIS A 215 -0.23 -5.75 -5.05
C HIS A 215 0.19 -4.32 -5.40
N ALA A 216 -0.72 -3.38 -5.38
CA ALA A 216 -0.48 -2.03 -5.84
C ALA A 216 -0.02 -1.05 -4.75
N GLY A 217 -0.37 -1.29 -3.48
CA GLY A 217 0.02 -0.43 -2.37
C GLY A 217 -0.33 1.05 -2.61
N SER A 218 0.69 1.94 -2.54
CA SER A 218 0.49 3.38 -2.75
C SER A 218 0.00 3.74 -4.16
N PHE A 219 0.28 2.91 -5.16
CA PHE A 219 -0.22 3.16 -6.53
C PHE A 219 -1.74 3.01 -6.59
N GLY A 220 -2.31 2.00 -5.93
CA GLY A 220 -3.75 1.88 -5.75
C GLY A 220 -4.36 3.08 -5.03
N TYR A 221 -3.67 3.61 -4.01
CA TYR A 221 -4.10 4.84 -3.34
C TYR A 221 -4.14 6.05 -4.28
N PHE A 222 -3.19 6.19 -5.20
CA PHE A 222 -3.21 7.30 -6.16
C PHE A 222 -4.41 7.24 -7.09
N VAL A 223 -4.72 6.05 -7.64
CA VAL A 223 -5.92 5.85 -8.46
C VAL A 223 -7.18 6.20 -7.68
N ASN A 224 -7.29 5.70 -6.44
CA ASN A 224 -8.45 5.96 -5.58
C ASN A 224 -8.57 7.44 -5.17
N SER A 225 -7.46 8.15 -5.00
CA SER A 225 -7.45 9.58 -4.70
C SER A 225 -7.87 10.42 -5.90
N ALA A 226 -7.38 10.07 -7.11
CA ALA A 226 -7.83 10.70 -8.34
C ALA A 226 -9.33 10.47 -8.57
N PHE A 227 -9.81 9.23 -8.38
CA PHE A 227 -11.22 8.90 -8.46
C PHE A 227 -12.06 9.71 -7.47
N LYS A 228 -11.64 9.81 -6.21
CA LYS A 228 -12.32 10.62 -5.18
C LYS A 228 -12.49 12.05 -5.64
N SER A 229 -11.39 12.69 -6.06
CA SER A 229 -11.42 14.09 -6.50
C SER A 229 -12.33 14.30 -7.71
N LEU A 230 -12.30 13.38 -8.67
CA LEU A 230 -13.20 13.44 -9.83
C LEU A 230 -14.66 13.25 -9.44
N ALA A 231 -14.96 12.23 -8.64
CA ALA A 231 -16.31 11.84 -8.27
C ALA A 231 -17.02 12.92 -7.44
N GLU A 232 -16.37 13.37 -6.36
CA GLU A 232 -16.95 14.34 -5.42
C GLU A 232 -17.06 15.76 -6.00
N GLN A 233 -16.20 16.12 -6.97
CA GLN A 233 -16.34 17.39 -7.67
C GLN A 233 -17.39 17.35 -8.79
N LYS A 234 -17.55 16.19 -9.44
CA LYS A 234 -18.53 16.02 -10.52
C LYS A 234 -19.96 15.84 -9.99
N TYR A 235 -20.11 15.13 -8.87
CA TYR A 235 -21.40 14.72 -8.34
C TYR A 235 -21.58 15.05 -6.85
N SER A 236 -22.61 15.81 -6.52
CA SER A 236 -22.89 16.25 -5.14
C SER A 236 -23.46 15.17 -4.23
N ASN A 237 -23.94 14.05 -4.80
CA ASN A 237 -24.55 12.93 -4.07
C ASN A 237 -23.60 11.72 -3.94
N VAL A 238 -22.30 11.94 -4.10
CA VAL A 238 -21.28 10.91 -3.96
C VAL A 238 -20.34 11.23 -2.81
N THR A 239 -19.99 10.22 -2.04
CA THR A 239 -18.96 10.30 -0.99
C THR A 239 -17.96 9.17 -1.20
N VAL A 240 -16.67 9.48 -1.16
CA VAL A 240 -15.59 8.50 -1.33
C VAL A 240 -14.69 8.47 -0.11
N ASN A 241 -14.60 7.33 0.56
CA ASN A 241 -13.74 7.08 1.70
C ASN A 241 -12.58 6.19 1.28
N ASN A 242 -11.36 6.73 1.27
CA ASN A 242 -10.13 5.98 0.98
C ASN A 242 -9.46 5.59 2.28
N CYS A 243 -9.53 4.31 2.63
CA CYS A 243 -8.91 3.77 3.82
C CYS A 243 -7.50 3.29 3.51
N ARG A 244 -6.49 3.85 4.20
CA ARG A 244 -5.08 3.44 4.10
C ARG A 244 -4.71 2.38 5.13
N ASP A 245 -5.60 2.12 6.09
CA ASP A 245 -5.41 1.08 7.08
C ASP A 245 -5.77 -0.29 6.50
N PHE A 246 -5.22 -1.32 7.10
CA PHE A 246 -5.46 -2.70 6.71
C PHE A 246 -6.93 -3.12 6.90
N ILE A 247 -7.58 -2.61 7.91
CA ILE A 247 -8.95 -2.90 8.29
C ILE A 247 -9.68 -1.59 8.60
N SER A 248 -10.92 -1.49 8.15
CA SER A 248 -11.78 -0.34 8.43
C SER A 248 -13.17 -0.79 8.80
N HIS A 249 -13.97 0.11 9.32
CA HIS A 249 -15.39 -0.15 9.57
C HIS A 249 -16.22 1.10 9.38
N TYR A 250 -17.48 0.89 9.05
CA TYR A 250 -18.49 1.96 8.97
C TYR A 250 -19.84 1.42 9.41
N PHE A 251 -20.76 2.31 9.69
CA PHE A 251 -22.11 1.96 10.12
C PHE A 251 -23.14 2.40 9.08
N VAL A 252 -24.14 1.55 8.91
CA VAL A 252 -25.40 1.89 8.25
C VAL A 252 -26.50 1.51 9.22
N ASN A 253 -27.17 2.51 9.79
CA ASN A 253 -28.09 2.33 10.91
C ASN A 253 -27.38 1.61 12.09
N ASP A 254 -27.89 0.45 12.51
CA ASP A 254 -27.33 -0.38 13.59
C ASP A 254 -26.50 -1.58 13.09
N ILE A 255 -26.19 -1.59 11.78
CA ILE A 255 -25.32 -2.59 11.16
C ILE A 255 -23.92 -2.02 11.02
N CYS A 256 -22.92 -2.72 11.57
CA CYS A 256 -21.52 -2.41 11.35
C CYS A 256 -20.95 -3.28 10.23
N PHE A 257 -20.39 -2.67 9.22
CA PHE A 257 -19.59 -3.33 8.20
C PHE A 257 -18.11 -3.20 8.55
N VAL A 258 -17.43 -4.31 8.65
CA VAL A 258 -15.97 -4.37 8.82
C VAL A 258 -15.38 -4.86 7.51
N ILE A 259 -14.53 -4.06 6.91
CA ILE A 259 -13.97 -4.30 5.60
C ILE A 259 -12.44 -4.39 5.66
N THR A 260 -11.86 -5.28 4.88
CA THR A 260 -10.42 -5.48 4.77
C THR A 260 -10.07 -6.14 3.44
N HIS A 261 -8.86 -5.91 2.93
CA HIS A 261 -8.36 -6.73 1.83
C HIS A 261 -8.10 -8.16 2.28
N GLY A 262 -7.64 -8.39 3.50
CA GLY A 262 -7.45 -9.74 4.04
C GLY A 262 -6.01 -10.19 4.15
N LYS A 263 -5.05 -9.46 3.57
CA LYS A 263 -3.64 -9.78 3.62
C LYS A 263 -2.82 -8.60 4.12
N ASP A 264 -2.31 -8.75 5.34
CA ASP A 264 -1.36 -7.82 5.95
C ASP A 264 -0.01 -8.52 6.15
N ASP A 265 1.07 -7.77 6.16
CA ASP A 265 2.43 -8.31 6.23
C ASP A 265 2.75 -8.96 7.57
N SER A 266 2.25 -8.42 8.65
CA SER A 266 2.73 -8.79 9.97
C SER A 266 1.66 -9.28 10.94
N THR A 267 0.43 -8.80 10.80
CA THR A 267 -0.55 -8.91 11.89
C THR A 267 -1.74 -9.80 11.55
N LEU A 268 -2.34 -9.64 10.37
CA LEU A 268 -3.52 -10.38 9.94
C LEU A 268 -3.28 -11.00 8.57
N LYS A 269 -2.74 -12.19 8.53
CA LYS A 269 -2.66 -12.99 7.30
C LYS A 269 -3.87 -13.90 7.27
N PHE A 270 -4.89 -13.52 6.53
CA PHE A 270 -6.02 -14.43 6.31
C PHE A 270 -5.68 -15.53 5.30
N GLY A 271 -4.70 -15.29 4.44
CA GLY A 271 -4.24 -16.24 3.43
C GLY A 271 -5.36 -16.72 2.51
N PHE A 272 -5.09 -17.75 1.72
CA PHE A 272 -6.05 -18.34 0.79
C PHE A 272 -7.12 -19.23 1.47
N LYS A 273 -7.24 -19.18 2.79
CA LYS A 273 -8.24 -20.00 3.50
C LYS A 273 -9.59 -19.31 3.49
N PRO A 274 -10.66 -20.01 3.08
CA PRO A 274 -12.03 -19.48 3.11
C PRO A 274 -12.51 -19.24 4.54
N HIS A 275 -11.93 -19.98 5.50
CA HIS A 275 -12.30 -19.88 6.89
C HIS A 275 -11.21 -19.18 7.71
N LEU A 276 -11.64 -18.30 8.60
CA LEU A 276 -10.78 -17.65 9.56
C LEU A 276 -10.30 -18.68 10.60
N ASP A 277 -9.01 -18.68 10.89
CA ASP A 277 -8.48 -19.48 12.01
C ASP A 277 -8.75 -18.81 13.37
N PRO A 278 -8.62 -19.53 14.49
CA PRO A 278 -8.91 -18.98 15.81
C PRO A 278 -8.09 -17.72 16.14
N LYS A 279 -6.84 -17.61 15.68
CA LYS A 279 -6.00 -16.44 15.94
C LYS A 279 -6.48 -15.21 15.17
N GLN A 280 -6.95 -15.41 13.95
CA GLN A 280 -7.54 -14.35 13.14
C GLN A 280 -8.85 -13.86 13.74
N ILE A 281 -9.70 -14.80 14.21
CA ILE A 281 -10.95 -14.48 14.91
C ILE A 281 -10.65 -13.66 16.18
N GLU A 282 -9.66 -14.06 16.97
CA GLU A 282 -9.26 -13.32 18.18
C GLU A 282 -8.82 -11.89 17.87
N LYS A 283 -8.03 -11.69 16.80
CA LYS A 283 -7.59 -10.35 16.40
C LYS A 283 -8.74 -9.49 15.90
N ILE A 284 -9.67 -10.06 15.14
CA ILE A 284 -10.89 -9.35 14.73
C ILE A 284 -11.69 -8.97 15.97
N ASP A 285 -11.87 -9.88 16.90
CA ASP A 285 -12.58 -9.63 18.18
C ASP A 285 -11.92 -8.50 18.98
N GLN A 286 -10.58 -8.46 19.05
CA GLN A 286 -9.83 -7.37 19.66
C GLN A 286 -10.09 -6.03 18.95
N TYR A 287 -10.11 -6.02 17.60
CA TYR A 287 -10.43 -4.82 16.81
C TYR A 287 -11.85 -4.32 17.11
N LEU A 288 -12.84 -5.23 17.15
CA LEU A 288 -14.23 -4.91 17.44
C LEU A 288 -14.40 -4.32 18.83
N LYS A 289 -13.71 -4.88 19.84
CA LYS A 289 -13.71 -4.39 21.23
C LYS A 289 -13.03 -3.02 21.32
N HIS A 290 -11.86 -2.87 20.72
CA HIS A 290 -11.09 -1.61 20.76
C HIS A 290 -11.90 -0.44 20.20
N ASN A 291 -12.64 -0.67 19.14
CA ASN A 291 -13.46 0.36 18.48
C ASN A 291 -14.89 0.47 19.05
N ASN A 292 -15.18 -0.26 20.16
CA ASN A 292 -16.51 -0.29 20.80
C ASN A 292 -17.65 -0.62 19.82
N ILE A 293 -17.39 -1.55 18.90
CA ILE A 293 -18.35 -1.92 17.86
C ILE A 293 -19.48 -2.73 18.47
N TYR A 294 -19.16 -3.66 19.40
CA TYR A 294 -20.17 -4.45 20.11
C TYR A 294 -21.21 -3.62 20.90
N GLY A 295 -20.80 -2.45 21.40
CA GLY A 295 -21.71 -1.55 22.12
C GLY A 295 -22.64 -0.71 21.21
N LYS A 296 -22.35 -0.69 19.90
CA LYS A 296 -23.07 0.18 18.93
C LYS A 296 -23.84 -0.61 17.89
N ALA A 297 -23.34 -1.77 17.48
CA ALA A 297 -23.90 -2.57 16.40
C ALA A 297 -24.87 -3.64 16.93
N LYS A 298 -26.04 -3.77 16.29
CA LYS A 298 -26.90 -4.97 16.46
C LYS A 298 -26.46 -6.12 15.55
N LYS A 299 -25.85 -5.79 14.40
CA LYS A 299 -25.33 -6.77 13.46
C LYS A 299 -23.97 -6.33 12.97
N ILE A 300 -23.05 -7.28 12.85
CA ILE A 300 -21.71 -7.06 12.31
C ILE A 300 -21.55 -7.92 11.07
N ILE A 301 -21.17 -7.30 9.97
CA ILE A 301 -20.89 -7.95 8.70
C ILE A 301 -19.40 -7.75 8.40
N PHE A 302 -18.68 -8.86 8.24
CA PHE A 302 -17.26 -8.85 7.90
C PHE A 302 -17.07 -9.21 6.43
N LYS A 303 -16.39 -8.34 5.68
CA LYS A 303 -16.08 -8.52 4.27
C LYS A 303 -14.57 -8.55 4.06
N LYS A 304 -14.06 -9.50 3.31
CA LYS A 304 -12.64 -9.59 2.96
C LYS A 304 -12.43 -9.93 1.48
N GLY A 305 -11.34 -9.41 0.90
CA GLY A 305 -10.76 -9.80 -0.38
C GLY A 305 -9.68 -10.88 -0.27
N ASP A 306 -8.70 -10.88 -1.19
CA ASP A 306 -7.48 -11.74 -1.26
C ASP A 306 -7.74 -13.26 -1.44
N SER A 307 -8.94 -13.75 -1.26
CA SER A 307 -9.18 -15.20 -1.23
C SER A 307 -9.49 -15.83 -2.58
N HIS A 308 -9.80 -15.04 -3.58
CA HIS A 308 -10.15 -15.45 -4.96
C HIS A 308 -11.20 -16.60 -5.00
N GLN A 309 -12.27 -16.52 -4.23
CA GLN A 309 -13.30 -17.57 -4.08
C GLN A 309 -14.70 -17.09 -4.47
#